data_c850596e6063cf2e0e2deea7bca836cc
#
_entry.id   c850596e6063cf2e0e2deea7bca836cc
#
_cell.length_a   1.000
_cell.length_b   1.000
_cell.length_c   1.000
_cell.angle_alpha   90.00
_cell.angle_beta   90.00
_cell.angle_gamma   90.00
#
_symmetry.space_group_name_H-M   'P 1'
#
loop_
_entity.id
_entity.type
_entity.pdbx_description
1 polymer ?
#
loop_
_entity_poly.entity_id
_entity_poly.type
_entity_poly.pdbx_seq_one_letter_code
_entity_poly.pdbx_strand_id
1 'polypeptide(L)'
;MHIKIMDDQIVERILYKNCPLCRSNNIYESVMGDCSKHELYNPKIPSKMQWVNCEDCLHQFMNGYYDNETLEVIFTKTFDYLEVGYKMEDQRLISARIIEKIIPFKPNGTWLDVGFGNGSLLFTAEEYGYEPIGVDLRKENVSILQGVGIQAHCDLVQNIEFEKSISVVSMMDVLEHIPYPKEVLISLHSKMDEDGCLVISMPNSETIIWKYLTAKNENPYFGSVEHYHNFSKTRLESLLNECGFNIKKYGVSERYRSCMEIVAQRN
;
A
#
# COMPACT_ATOMS: atom_id res chain seq x y z
N MET A 1 -10.95 15.38 -19.86
CA MET A 1 -10.83 16.75 -19.34
C MET A 1 -9.40 16.89 -18.86
N HIS A 2 -8.50 17.53 -19.63
CA HIS A 2 -7.10 17.69 -19.24
C HIS A 2 -7.05 18.61 -18.02
N ILE A 3 -6.62 18.08 -16.88
CA ILE A 3 -6.34 18.87 -15.68
C ILE A 3 -5.16 19.76 -16.01
N LYS A 4 -5.41 21.06 -16.20
CA LYS A 4 -4.36 22.07 -16.23
C LYS A 4 -3.83 22.21 -14.80
N ILE A 5 -2.74 21.51 -14.51
CA ILE A 5 -1.88 21.93 -13.39
C ILE A 5 -1.35 23.31 -13.81
N MET A 6 -1.70 24.34 -13.06
CA MET A 6 -1.27 25.71 -13.33
C MET A 6 0.25 25.76 -13.40
N ASP A 7 0.78 26.39 -14.43
CA ASP A 7 2.13 26.16 -15.00
C ASP A 7 3.33 26.47 -14.11
N ASP A 8 3.19 27.03 -12.89
CA ASP A 8 4.34 27.44 -12.07
C ASP A 8 4.18 27.27 -10.54
N GLN A 9 3.17 26.55 -10.04
CA GLN A 9 3.01 26.38 -8.60
C GLN A 9 3.70 25.11 -8.08
N ILE A 10 4.57 25.28 -7.07
CA ILE A 10 5.11 24.15 -6.28
C ILE A 10 3.94 23.57 -5.48
N VAL A 11 3.77 22.26 -5.58
CA VAL A 11 2.74 21.53 -4.83
C VAL A 11 3.28 21.24 -3.45
N GLU A 12 2.71 21.85 -2.42
CA GLU A 12 3.09 21.62 -1.04
C GLU A 12 2.36 20.41 -0.45
N ARG A 13 3.00 19.74 0.52
CA ARG A 13 2.35 18.70 1.29
C ARG A 13 1.38 19.28 2.32
N ILE A 14 0.27 18.61 2.53
CA ILE A 14 -0.63 18.86 3.65
C ILE A 14 0.02 18.25 4.90
N LEU A 15 0.46 19.11 5.85
CA LEU A 15 1.19 18.64 7.02
C LEU A 15 0.26 17.92 8.02
N TYR A 16 0.78 16.84 8.60
CA TYR A 16 0.11 16.21 9.73
C TYR A 16 0.23 17.08 10.99
N LYS A 17 -0.89 17.30 11.66
CA LYS A 17 -0.93 17.98 12.97
C LYS A 17 -0.60 17.04 14.12
N ASN A 18 -0.88 15.75 13.94
CA ASN A 18 -0.77 14.69 14.91
C ASN A 18 -0.31 13.41 14.21
N CYS A 19 0.18 12.44 14.98
CA CYS A 19 0.48 11.11 14.44
C CYS A 19 -0.73 10.53 13.67
N PRO A 20 -0.57 10.10 12.41
CA PRO A 20 -1.68 9.58 11.61
C PRO A 20 -2.26 8.25 12.12
N LEU A 21 -1.53 7.52 12.99
CA LEU A 21 -2.01 6.26 13.55
C LEU A 21 -2.69 6.41 14.92
N CYS A 22 -2.03 7.05 15.89
CA CYS A 22 -2.54 7.13 17.27
C CYS A 22 -3.10 8.50 17.66
N ARG A 23 -3.04 9.48 16.76
CA ARG A 23 -3.52 10.85 16.97
C ARG A 23 -2.76 11.65 18.05
N SER A 24 -1.65 11.12 18.57
CA SER A 24 -0.79 11.85 19.50
C SER A 24 -0.16 13.09 18.85
N ASN A 25 0.00 14.15 19.62
CA ASN A 25 0.78 15.33 19.26
C ASN A 25 2.24 15.27 19.76
N ASN A 26 2.61 14.17 20.42
CA ASN A 26 3.98 13.93 20.90
C ASN A 26 4.85 13.38 19.75
N ILE A 27 5.17 14.26 18.81
CA ILE A 27 5.91 13.94 17.58
C ILE A 27 7.17 14.81 17.49
N TYR A 28 8.25 14.26 16.94
CA TYR A 28 9.50 14.99 16.72
C TYR A 28 10.15 14.67 15.39
N GLU A 29 10.89 15.64 14.84
CA GLU A 29 11.63 15.47 13.59
C GLU A 29 12.75 14.43 13.76
N SER A 30 12.91 13.56 12.75
CA SER A 30 13.93 12.51 12.77
C SER A 30 14.89 12.65 11.58
N VAL A 31 14.61 12.03 10.45
CA VAL A 31 15.49 11.97 9.29
C VAL A 31 15.03 12.94 8.22
N MET A 32 15.98 13.65 7.60
CA MET A 32 15.74 14.40 6.37
C MET A 32 16.10 13.54 5.17
N GLY A 33 15.11 13.14 4.38
CA GLY A 33 15.29 12.45 3.11
C GLY A 33 15.41 13.43 1.93
N ASP A 34 15.73 12.89 0.76
CA ASP A 34 15.80 13.62 -0.50
C ASP A 34 15.29 12.75 -1.65
N CYS A 35 14.16 13.13 -2.23
CA CYS A 35 13.55 12.40 -3.34
C CYS A 35 13.95 12.91 -4.73
N SER A 36 14.91 13.85 -4.83
CA SER A 36 15.30 14.47 -6.13
C SER A 36 15.84 13.46 -7.16
N LYS A 37 16.28 12.28 -6.72
CA LYS A 37 16.76 11.18 -7.58
C LYS A 37 15.72 10.07 -7.77
N HIS A 38 14.55 10.21 -7.17
CA HIS A 38 13.49 9.20 -7.28
C HIS A 38 12.85 9.26 -8.67
N GLU A 39 12.51 8.10 -9.22
CA GLU A 39 11.96 8.01 -10.59
C GLU A 39 10.63 8.79 -10.75
N LEU A 40 9.82 8.85 -9.68
CA LEU A 40 8.56 9.62 -9.64
C LEU A 40 8.78 11.10 -9.29
N TYR A 41 10.02 11.53 -9.05
CA TYR A 41 10.27 12.92 -8.72
C TYR A 41 9.82 13.86 -9.84
N ASN A 42 9.11 14.91 -9.45
CA ASN A 42 8.73 16.01 -10.31
C ASN A 42 9.27 17.31 -9.69
N PRO A 43 9.94 18.21 -10.45
CA PRO A 43 10.44 19.48 -9.92
C PRO A 43 9.40 20.39 -9.26
N LYS A 44 8.12 20.16 -9.52
CA LYS A 44 7.01 20.84 -8.84
C LYS A 44 6.76 20.33 -7.40
N ILE A 45 7.43 19.26 -6.98
CA ILE A 45 7.34 18.67 -5.65
C ILE A 45 8.60 19.02 -4.86
N PRO A 46 8.51 19.43 -3.58
CA PRO A 46 9.69 19.64 -2.74
C PRO A 46 10.55 18.37 -2.67
N SER A 47 11.85 18.49 -2.99
CA SER A 47 12.76 17.33 -2.95
C SER A 47 13.09 16.87 -1.52
N LYS A 48 12.97 17.77 -0.55
CA LYS A 48 13.25 17.46 0.85
C LYS A 48 12.05 16.83 1.52
N MET A 49 12.34 15.77 2.27
CA MET A 49 11.33 14.90 2.90
C MET A 49 11.65 14.80 4.40
N GLN A 50 10.94 15.59 5.22
CA GLN A 50 11.11 15.52 6.66
C GLN A 50 10.35 14.33 7.24
N TRP A 51 11.05 13.34 7.75
CA TRP A 51 10.48 12.24 8.50
C TRP A 51 10.33 12.60 9.97
N VAL A 52 9.28 12.10 10.60
CA VAL A 52 8.86 12.38 11.98
C VAL A 52 8.62 11.07 12.70
N ASN A 53 8.99 11.02 13.98
CA ASN A 53 8.68 9.91 14.87
C ASN A 53 7.60 10.32 15.87
N CYS A 54 6.70 9.40 16.20
CA CYS A 54 5.77 9.51 17.31
C CYS A 54 6.36 8.81 18.53
N GLU A 55 6.47 9.50 19.68
CA GLU A 55 6.98 8.91 20.91
C GLU A 55 5.99 7.90 21.53
N ASP A 56 4.68 8.11 21.36
CA ASP A 56 3.68 7.29 22.03
C ASP A 56 3.46 5.93 21.36
N CYS A 57 3.48 5.88 20.02
CA CYS A 57 3.27 4.62 19.30
C CYS A 57 4.49 4.13 18.50
N LEU A 58 5.61 4.83 18.58
CA LEU A 58 6.90 4.53 17.94
C LEU A 58 6.82 4.43 16.40
N HIS A 59 5.78 5.05 15.80
CA HIS A 59 5.62 5.07 14.35
C HIS A 59 6.47 6.16 13.72
N GLN A 60 7.12 5.84 12.59
CA GLN A 60 7.81 6.81 11.76
C GLN A 60 6.99 7.11 10.50
N PHE A 61 6.80 8.39 10.21
CA PHE A 61 6.02 8.83 9.07
C PHE A 61 6.59 10.11 8.45
N MET A 62 6.26 10.35 7.18
CA MET A 62 6.56 11.59 6.47
C MET A 62 5.76 12.74 7.10
N ASN A 63 6.37 13.91 7.26
CA ASN A 63 5.68 15.10 7.75
C ASN A 63 4.80 15.73 6.68
N GLY A 64 3.72 15.04 6.33
CA GLY A 64 2.73 15.48 5.38
C GLY A 64 2.51 14.52 4.22
N TYR A 65 1.39 14.71 3.53
CA TYR A 65 0.92 13.92 2.40
C TYR A 65 0.43 14.83 1.28
N TYR A 66 0.23 14.27 0.10
CA TYR A 66 -0.37 14.97 -1.03
C TYR A 66 -1.87 14.74 -1.10
N ASP A 67 -2.60 15.71 -1.65
CA ASP A 67 -4.01 15.55 -1.96
C ASP A 67 -4.23 14.58 -3.13
N ASN A 68 -5.49 14.21 -3.37
CA ASN A 68 -5.84 13.23 -4.40
C ASN A 68 -5.46 13.69 -5.81
N GLU A 69 -5.51 14.99 -6.11
CA GLU A 69 -5.12 15.53 -7.42
C GLU A 69 -3.63 15.37 -7.66
N THR A 70 -2.82 15.65 -6.65
CA THR A 70 -1.36 15.45 -6.71
C THR A 70 -0.98 13.98 -6.77
N LEU A 71 -1.68 13.12 -6.00
CA LEU A 71 -1.49 11.67 -6.05
C LEU A 71 -1.81 11.11 -7.43
N GLU A 72 -2.87 11.57 -8.07
CA GLU A 72 -3.20 11.18 -9.44
C GLU A 72 -2.01 11.50 -10.39
N VAL A 73 -1.37 12.66 -10.24
CA VAL A 73 -0.19 13.04 -11.06
C VAL A 73 1.03 12.17 -10.75
N ILE A 74 1.27 11.83 -9.48
CA ILE A 74 2.41 10.99 -9.05
C ILE A 74 2.21 9.55 -9.53
N PHE A 75 1.02 8.98 -9.35
CA PHE A 75 0.73 7.59 -9.66
C PHE A 75 0.28 7.32 -11.10
N THR A 76 -0.06 8.36 -11.90
CA THR A 76 -0.39 8.18 -13.33
C THR A 76 0.84 7.99 -14.21
N LYS A 77 2.06 8.28 -13.73
CA LYS A 77 3.26 7.80 -14.40
C LYS A 77 3.33 6.29 -14.22
N THR A 78 2.74 5.59 -15.16
CA THR A 78 2.77 4.12 -15.19
C THR A 78 4.19 3.69 -15.52
N PHE A 79 4.82 2.98 -14.60
CA PHE A 79 6.01 2.21 -14.95
C PHE A 79 5.59 1.01 -15.76
N ASP A 80 6.38 0.58 -16.74
CA ASP A 80 6.12 -0.60 -17.56
C ASP A 80 5.76 -1.84 -16.69
N TYR A 81 6.43 -2.00 -15.53
CA TYR A 81 6.18 -3.12 -14.62
C TYR A 81 4.84 -3.05 -13.86
N LEU A 82 4.14 -1.93 -13.93
CA LEU A 82 2.79 -1.75 -13.37
C LEU A 82 1.70 -1.84 -14.45
N GLU A 83 2.05 -1.97 -15.73
CA GLU A 83 1.08 -2.22 -16.79
C GLU A 83 0.45 -3.59 -16.63
N VAL A 84 -0.87 -3.66 -16.82
CA VAL A 84 -1.60 -4.93 -16.73
C VAL A 84 -1.04 -5.94 -17.73
N GLY A 85 -0.67 -7.11 -17.25
CA GLY A 85 -0.07 -8.16 -18.06
C GLY A 85 1.46 -8.15 -18.12
N TYR A 86 2.14 -7.18 -17.52
CA TYR A 86 3.60 -7.14 -17.54
C TYR A 86 4.23 -8.39 -16.91
N LYS A 87 5.09 -9.09 -17.68
CA LYS A 87 5.80 -10.33 -17.28
C LYS A 87 4.91 -11.31 -16.53
N MET A 88 3.69 -11.53 -17.05
CA MET A 88 2.64 -12.28 -16.37
C MET A 88 3.09 -13.66 -15.88
N GLU A 89 3.86 -14.41 -16.68
CA GLU A 89 4.35 -15.75 -16.31
C GLU A 89 5.27 -15.71 -15.06
N ASP A 90 6.19 -14.76 -15.02
CA ASP A 90 7.09 -14.60 -13.86
C ASP A 90 6.30 -14.18 -12.61
N GLN A 91 5.38 -13.26 -12.76
CA GLN A 91 4.55 -12.71 -11.67
C GLN A 91 3.53 -13.73 -11.18
N ARG A 92 2.99 -14.57 -12.06
CA ARG A 92 2.03 -15.64 -11.73
C ARG A 92 2.57 -16.60 -10.67
N LEU A 93 3.84 -16.99 -10.77
CA LEU A 93 4.46 -17.87 -9.78
C LEU A 93 4.57 -17.21 -8.39
N ILE A 94 4.88 -15.92 -8.35
CA ILE A 94 4.91 -15.12 -7.11
C ILE A 94 3.50 -15.03 -6.53
N SER A 95 2.51 -14.71 -7.35
CA SER A 95 1.10 -14.61 -6.98
C SER A 95 0.57 -15.92 -6.41
N ALA A 96 0.89 -17.06 -7.06
CA ALA A 96 0.51 -18.39 -6.58
C ALA A 96 1.03 -18.65 -5.15
N ARG A 97 2.29 -18.31 -4.85
CA ARG A 97 2.86 -18.47 -3.52
C ARG A 97 2.18 -17.59 -2.46
N ILE A 98 1.70 -16.40 -2.85
CA ILE A 98 0.91 -15.53 -1.96
C ILE A 98 -0.44 -16.19 -1.67
N ILE A 99 -1.14 -16.68 -2.71
CA ILE A 99 -2.45 -17.34 -2.60
C ILE A 99 -2.36 -18.60 -1.73
N GLU A 100 -1.34 -19.43 -1.94
CA GLU A 100 -1.11 -20.64 -1.15
C GLU A 100 -0.95 -20.38 0.36
N LYS A 101 -0.54 -19.17 0.76
CA LYS A 101 -0.48 -18.77 2.17
C LYS A 101 -1.87 -18.46 2.75
N ILE A 102 -2.83 -18.12 1.90
CA ILE A 102 -4.20 -17.72 2.27
C ILE A 102 -5.14 -18.93 2.30
N ILE A 103 -4.99 -19.87 1.37
CA ILE A 103 -5.86 -21.07 1.25
C ILE A 103 -6.14 -21.78 2.57
N PRO A 104 -5.17 -21.98 3.49
CA PRO A 104 -5.45 -22.64 4.78
C PRO A 104 -6.45 -21.90 5.68
N PHE A 105 -6.68 -20.61 5.44
CA PHE A 105 -7.54 -19.75 6.26
C PHE A 105 -8.85 -19.39 5.54
N LYS A 106 -8.77 -19.16 4.22
CA LYS A 106 -9.91 -18.75 3.38
C LYS A 106 -9.73 -19.31 1.97
N PRO A 107 -10.20 -20.53 1.66
CA PRO A 107 -9.88 -21.24 0.42
C PRO A 107 -10.65 -20.77 -0.82
N ASN A 108 -11.67 -19.95 -0.66
CA ASN A 108 -12.51 -19.43 -1.76
C ASN A 108 -13.23 -18.16 -1.35
N GLY A 109 -14.00 -17.59 -2.27
CA GLY A 109 -14.82 -16.40 -2.09
C GLY A 109 -14.33 -15.23 -2.91
N THR A 110 -14.69 -14.00 -2.51
CA THR A 110 -14.30 -12.77 -3.21
C THR A 110 -12.91 -12.32 -2.79
N TRP A 111 -12.01 -12.11 -3.77
CA TRP A 111 -10.66 -11.57 -3.55
C TRP A 111 -10.58 -10.13 -4.03
N LEU A 112 -10.42 -9.20 -3.11
CA LEU A 112 -10.19 -7.78 -3.39
C LEU A 112 -8.69 -7.48 -3.34
N ASP A 113 -8.12 -7.01 -4.47
CA ASP A 113 -6.73 -6.51 -4.52
C ASP A 113 -6.73 -4.98 -4.62
N VAL A 114 -6.26 -4.34 -3.55
CA VAL A 114 -6.15 -2.88 -3.47
C VAL A 114 -4.79 -2.44 -3.96
N GLY A 115 -4.75 -1.57 -4.98
CA GLY A 115 -3.53 -1.21 -5.69
C GLY A 115 -3.00 -2.36 -6.54
N PHE A 116 -3.86 -2.97 -7.33
CA PHE A 116 -3.59 -4.24 -8.03
C PHE A 116 -2.43 -4.21 -9.05
N GLY A 117 -1.91 -3.04 -9.40
CA GLY A 117 -0.73 -2.91 -10.26
C GLY A 117 -0.92 -3.56 -11.62
N ASN A 118 -0.09 -4.56 -11.93
CA ASN A 118 -0.14 -5.30 -13.19
C ASN A 118 -1.23 -6.40 -13.25
N GLY A 119 -2.04 -6.55 -12.21
CA GLY A 119 -3.15 -7.49 -12.16
C GLY A 119 -2.78 -8.96 -11.96
N SER A 120 -1.49 -9.29 -11.84
CA SER A 120 -1.04 -10.69 -11.77
C SER A 120 -1.67 -11.48 -10.61
N LEU A 121 -1.87 -10.82 -9.45
CA LEU A 121 -2.48 -11.47 -8.29
C LEU A 121 -3.97 -11.77 -8.54
N LEU A 122 -4.70 -10.87 -9.19
CA LEU A 122 -6.12 -11.07 -9.54
C LEU A 122 -6.31 -12.18 -10.57
N PHE A 123 -5.50 -12.19 -11.65
CA PHE A 123 -5.56 -13.25 -12.64
C PHE A 123 -5.25 -14.61 -12.02
N THR A 124 -4.23 -14.67 -11.15
CA THR A 124 -3.88 -15.94 -10.50
C THR A 124 -4.94 -16.33 -9.46
N ALA A 125 -5.55 -15.41 -8.74
CA ALA A 125 -6.63 -15.70 -7.80
C ALA A 125 -7.85 -16.31 -8.50
N GLU A 126 -8.17 -15.83 -9.71
CA GLU A 126 -9.22 -16.41 -10.55
C GLU A 126 -8.92 -17.88 -10.90
N GLU A 127 -7.69 -18.20 -11.29
CA GLU A 127 -7.25 -19.58 -11.56
C GLU A 127 -7.39 -20.52 -10.35
N TYR A 128 -7.29 -19.98 -9.13
CA TYR A 128 -7.51 -20.72 -7.88
C TYR A 128 -8.99 -20.77 -7.45
N GLY A 129 -9.91 -20.20 -8.26
CA GLY A 129 -11.35 -20.24 -8.05
C GLY A 129 -11.90 -19.14 -7.14
N TYR A 130 -11.16 -18.06 -6.91
CA TYR A 130 -11.70 -16.86 -6.27
C TYR A 130 -12.46 -15.98 -7.28
N GLU A 131 -13.36 -15.13 -6.78
CA GLU A 131 -14.02 -14.08 -7.56
C GLU A 131 -13.17 -12.79 -7.42
N PRO A 132 -12.34 -12.40 -8.42
CA PRO A 132 -11.43 -11.28 -8.28
C PRO A 132 -12.13 -9.93 -8.43
N ILE A 133 -11.75 -8.96 -7.58
CA ILE A 133 -12.12 -7.54 -7.69
C ILE A 133 -10.86 -6.70 -7.55
N GLY A 134 -10.62 -5.78 -8.48
CA GLY A 134 -9.49 -4.85 -8.45
C GLY A 134 -9.89 -3.44 -8.03
N VAL A 135 -9.04 -2.78 -7.25
CA VAL A 135 -9.13 -1.34 -6.97
C VAL A 135 -7.79 -0.70 -7.24
N ASP A 136 -7.75 0.30 -8.10
CA ASP A 136 -6.53 1.05 -8.42
C ASP A 136 -6.89 2.48 -8.85
N LEU A 137 -5.98 3.43 -8.66
CA LEU A 137 -6.19 4.82 -9.08
C LEU A 137 -5.87 5.07 -10.56
N ARG A 138 -5.28 4.09 -11.24
CA ARG A 138 -4.93 4.17 -12.68
C ARG A 138 -6.09 3.72 -13.54
N LYS A 139 -6.76 4.68 -14.18
CA LYS A 139 -7.93 4.45 -15.05
C LYS A 139 -7.66 3.45 -16.18
N GLU A 140 -6.46 3.52 -16.78
CA GLU A 140 -6.07 2.63 -17.87
C GLU A 140 -6.03 1.18 -17.41
N ASN A 141 -5.38 0.89 -16.27
CA ASN A 141 -5.30 -0.45 -15.71
C ASN A 141 -6.69 -0.98 -15.33
N VAL A 142 -7.54 -0.14 -14.73
CA VAL A 142 -8.93 -0.50 -14.41
C VAL A 142 -9.72 -0.86 -15.69
N SER A 143 -9.60 -0.04 -16.74
CA SER A 143 -10.28 -0.29 -18.01
C SER A 143 -9.83 -1.59 -18.68
N ILE A 144 -8.54 -1.94 -18.59
CA ILE A 144 -8.00 -3.19 -19.13
C ILE A 144 -8.59 -4.39 -18.37
N LEU A 145 -8.60 -4.36 -17.01
CA LEU A 145 -9.20 -5.45 -16.23
C LEU A 145 -10.69 -5.63 -16.52
N GLN A 146 -11.44 -4.54 -16.61
CA GLN A 146 -12.85 -4.59 -17.00
C GLN A 146 -13.03 -5.18 -18.38
N GLY A 147 -12.13 -4.86 -19.34
CA GLY A 147 -12.14 -5.39 -20.70
C GLY A 147 -11.93 -6.90 -20.80
N VAL A 148 -11.27 -7.51 -19.81
CA VAL A 148 -11.09 -8.97 -19.71
C VAL A 148 -12.10 -9.64 -18.76
N GLY A 149 -13.10 -8.90 -18.28
CA GLY A 149 -14.21 -9.43 -17.49
C GLY A 149 -13.98 -9.48 -15.97
N ILE A 150 -12.90 -8.87 -15.45
CA ILE A 150 -12.68 -8.74 -14.01
C ILE A 150 -13.32 -7.44 -13.52
N GLN A 151 -14.10 -7.53 -12.43
CA GLN A 151 -14.64 -6.34 -11.79
C GLN A 151 -13.51 -5.46 -11.25
N ALA A 152 -13.51 -4.18 -11.62
CA ALA A 152 -12.48 -3.24 -11.18
C ALA A 152 -13.04 -1.84 -10.98
N HIS A 153 -12.47 -1.08 -10.03
CA HIS A 153 -12.90 0.26 -9.66
C HIS A 153 -11.72 1.23 -9.64
N CYS A 154 -11.93 2.43 -10.18
CA CYS A 154 -10.96 3.52 -10.16
C CYS A 154 -11.38 4.54 -9.11
N ASP A 155 -11.14 4.23 -7.84
CA ASP A 155 -11.45 5.09 -6.68
C ASP A 155 -10.65 4.66 -5.46
N LEU A 156 -10.73 5.43 -4.37
CA LEU A 156 -10.24 5.00 -3.07
C LEU A 156 -11.14 3.90 -2.52
N VAL A 157 -10.55 2.83 -2.00
CA VAL A 157 -11.30 1.63 -1.55
C VAL A 157 -12.35 1.90 -0.46
N GLN A 158 -12.15 2.93 0.37
CA GLN A 158 -13.12 3.34 1.38
C GLN A 158 -14.41 3.93 0.79
N ASN A 159 -14.37 4.46 -0.45
CA ASN A 159 -15.52 5.04 -1.14
C ASN A 159 -16.37 4.00 -1.87
N ILE A 160 -15.88 2.76 -1.99
CA ILE A 160 -16.53 1.73 -2.80
C ILE A 160 -17.44 0.89 -1.90
N GLU A 161 -18.69 0.74 -2.31
CA GLU A 161 -19.61 -0.23 -1.74
C GLU A 161 -19.60 -1.51 -2.60
N PHE A 162 -19.38 -2.66 -1.96
CA PHE A 162 -19.35 -3.95 -2.63
C PHE A 162 -20.70 -4.67 -2.45
N GLU A 163 -21.17 -5.33 -3.51
CA GLU A 163 -22.44 -6.08 -3.47
C GLU A 163 -22.37 -7.32 -2.57
N LYS A 164 -21.17 -7.90 -2.43
CA LYS A 164 -20.88 -9.06 -1.57
C LYS A 164 -19.83 -8.68 -0.53
N SER A 165 -19.84 -9.34 0.60
CA SER A 165 -18.75 -9.24 1.56
C SER A 165 -17.45 -9.81 0.97
N ILE A 166 -16.32 -9.28 1.42
CA ILE A 166 -15.00 -9.60 0.89
C ILE A 166 -14.37 -10.72 1.72
N SER A 167 -14.01 -11.81 1.06
CA SER A 167 -13.40 -12.98 1.70
C SER A 167 -11.90 -12.81 1.93
N VAL A 168 -11.20 -12.21 0.97
CA VAL A 168 -9.77 -11.92 1.04
C VAL A 168 -9.50 -10.50 0.57
N VAL A 169 -8.70 -9.76 1.32
CA VAL A 169 -8.14 -8.47 0.89
C VAL A 169 -6.64 -8.60 0.76
N SER A 170 -6.06 -8.14 -0.36
CA SER A 170 -4.62 -7.96 -0.55
C SER A 170 -4.27 -6.49 -0.68
N MET A 171 -3.16 -6.09 -0.02
CA MET A 171 -2.55 -4.76 -0.10
C MET A 171 -1.04 -4.95 -0.21
N MET A 172 -0.57 -5.19 -1.43
CA MET A 172 0.82 -5.56 -1.69
C MET A 172 1.64 -4.32 -2.02
N ASP A 173 2.39 -3.80 -1.03
CA ASP A 173 3.17 -2.55 -1.11
C ASP A 173 2.24 -1.34 -1.41
N VAL A 174 1.20 -1.19 -0.58
CA VAL A 174 0.15 -0.17 -0.74
C VAL A 174 -0.09 0.62 0.55
N LEU A 175 -0.13 -0.04 1.71
CA LEU A 175 -0.56 0.61 2.96
C LEU A 175 0.36 1.76 3.39
N GLU A 176 1.66 1.67 3.08
CA GLU A 176 2.66 2.72 3.33
C GLU A 176 2.44 3.99 2.49
N HIS A 177 1.67 3.90 1.41
CA HIS A 177 1.33 5.03 0.54
C HIS A 177 -0.01 5.70 0.92
N ILE A 178 -0.73 5.18 1.89
CA ILE A 178 -2.04 5.70 2.29
C ILE A 178 -1.88 6.72 3.41
N PRO A 179 -2.33 7.98 3.26
CA PRO A 179 -2.17 9.01 4.29
C PRO A 179 -2.70 8.64 5.68
N TYR A 180 -3.84 7.94 5.74
CA TYR A 180 -4.51 7.51 6.98
C TYR A 180 -4.80 6.00 6.96
N PRO A 181 -3.77 5.14 7.10
CA PRO A 181 -3.91 3.70 6.89
C PRO A 181 -4.84 3.03 7.92
N LYS A 182 -4.92 3.54 9.14
CA LYS A 182 -5.84 3.02 10.17
C LYS A 182 -7.31 3.14 9.75
N GLU A 183 -7.68 4.25 9.15
CA GLU A 183 -9.06 4.50 8.68
C GLU A 183 -9.44 3.54 7.54
N VAL A 184 -8.50 3.29 6.62
CA VAL A 184 -8.70 2.33 5.53
C VAL A 184 -8.82 0.91 6.05
N LEU A 185 -7.97 0.48 6.99
CA LEU A 185 -8.05 -0.85 7.60
C LEU A 185 -9.38 -1.06 8.35
N ILE A 186 -9.89 -0.06 9.07
CA ILE A 186 -11.20 -0.12 9.74
C ILE A 186 -12.33 -0.23 8.69
N SER A 187 -12.26 0.54 7.62
CA SER A 187 -13.24 0.47 6.52
C SER A 187 -13.24 -0.92 5.86
N LEU A 188 -12.07 -1.45 5.53
CA LEU A 188 -11.94 -2.81 4.96
C LEU A 188 -12.47 -3.87 5.92
N HIS A 189 -12.12 -3.78 7.20
CA HIS A 189 -12.62 -4.72 8.22
C HIS A 189 -14.15 -4.80 8.21
N SER A 190 -14.85 -3.68 8.07
CA SER A 190 -16.32 -3.66 8.05
C SER A 190 -16.94 -4.28 6.78
N LYS A 191 -16.17 -4.34 5.68
CA LYS A 191 -16.60 -4.87 4.37
C LYS A 191 -16.26 -6.35 4.18
N MET A 192 -15.47 -6.93 5.07
CA MET A 192 -15.00 -8.32 4.98
C MET A 192 -15.95 -9.30 5.65
N ASP A 193 -15.88 -10.57 5.23
CA ASP A 193 -16.49 -11.71 5.95
C ASP A 193 -15.98 -11.76 7.40
N GLU A 194 -16.76 -12.36 8.32
CA GLU A 194 -16.37 -12.51 9.74
C GLU A 194 -15.05 -13.27 9.93
N ASP A 195 -14.74 -14.22 9.02
CA ASP A 195 -13.49 -14.97 8.98
C ASP A 195 -12.55 -14.55 7.84
N GLY A 196 -12.80 -13.36 7.27
CA GLY A 196 -12.05 -12.84 6.11
C GLY A 196 -10.56 -12.67 6.38
N CYS A 197 -9.74 -12.89 5.36
CA CYS A 197 -8.28 -12.78 5.43
C CYS A 197 -7.77 -11.50 4.80
N LEU A 198 -6.75 -10.91 5.43
CA LEU A 198 -6.00 -9.77 4.94
C LEU A 198 -4.55 -10.19 4.72
N VAL A 199 -4.00 -9.95 3.53
CA VAL A 199 -2.57 -10.10 3.25
C VAL A 199 -1.96 -8.75 2.88
N ILE A 200 -0.89 -8.37 3.59
CA ILE A 200 -0.21 -7.09 3.41
C ILE A 200 1.29 -7.34 3.25
N SER A 201 1.91 -6.67 2.28
CA SER A 201 3.37 -6.53 2.23
C SER A 201 3.79 -5.06 2.23
N MET A 202 4.96 -4.78 2.82
CA MET A 202 5.59 -3.45 2.81
C MET A 202 7.01 -3.52 3.36
N PRO A 203 7.84 -2.47 3.17
CA PRO A 203 9.16 -2.37 3.79
C PRO A 203 9.08 -2.49 5.31
N ASN A 204 10.09 -3.17 5.90
CA ASN A 204 10.20 -3.35 7.36
C ASN A 204 11.34 -2.55 7.95
N SER A 205 11.02 -1.44 8.62
CA SER A 205 12.00 -0.54 9.23
C SER A 205 12.71 -1.12 10.47
N GLU A 206 12.27 -2.26 10.98
CA GLU A 206 12.85 -2.90 12.17
C GLU A 206 14.04 -3.82 11.85
N THR A 207 14.26 -4.14 10.56
CA THR A 207 15.27 -5.09 10.13
C THR A 207 16.70 -4.58 10.30
N ILE A 208 17.66 -5.51 10.44
CA ILE A 208 19.09 -5.18 10.49
C ILE A 208 19.53 -4.51 9.17
N ILE A 209 19.03 -4.96 8.03
CA ILE A 209 19.37 -4.36 6.73
C ILE A 209 18.90 -2.90 6.65
N TRP A 210 17.70 -2.58 7.15
CA TRP A 210 17.22 -1.21 7.22
C TRP A 210 18.15 -0.32 8.06
N LYS A 211 18.50 -0.79 9.27
CA LYS A 211 19.41 -0.08 10.18
C LYS A 211 20.80 0.11 9.58
N TYR A 212 21.31 -0.91 8.90
CA TYR A 212 22.60 -0.85 8.21
C TYR A 212 22.59 0.20 7.07
N LEU A 213 21.58 0.18 6.20
CA LEU A 213 21.45 1.15 5.11
C LEU A 213 21.27 2.58 5.64
N THR A 214 20.52 2.74 6.73
CA THR A 214 20.37 4.04 7.40
C THR A 214 21.69 4.56 7.95
N ALA A 215 22.47 3.72 8.61
CA ALA A 215 23.79 4.10 9.14
C ALA A 215 24.80 4.46 8.03
N LYS A 216 24.60 3.94 6.82
CA LYS A 216 25.40 4.26 5.63
C LYS A 216 24.91 5.48 4.87
N ASN A 217 23.76 6.08 5.23
CA ASN A 217 23.04 7.08 4.44
C ASN A 217 22.66 6.58 3.03
N GLU A 218 22.41 5.29 2.89
CA GLU A 218 22.08 4.61 1.63
C GLU A 218 20.65 4.03 1.65
N ASN A 219 19.85 4.36 2.65
CA ASN A 219 18.49 3.83 2.77
C ASN A 219 17.56 4.53 1.74
N PRO A 220 17.09 3.81 0.71
CA PRO A 220 16.31 4.41 -0.38
C PRO A 220 14.91 4.86 0.08
N TYR A 221 14.37 4.23 1.13
CA TYR A 221 13.01 4.50 1.58
C TYR A 221 12.79 5.90 2.14
N PHE A 222 13.85 6.55 2.61
CA PHE A 222 13.76 7.96 3.04
C PHE A 222 13.62 8.95 1.88
N GLY A 223 13.88 8.51 0.65
CA GLY A 223 13.74 9.31 -0.58
C GLY A 223 12.59 8.85 -1.49
N SER A 224 11.76 7.89 -1.08
CA SER A 224 10.60 7.45 -1.87
C SER A 224 9.48 8.47 -1.78
N VAL A 225 9.19 9.16 -2.87
CA VAL A 225 8.28 10.32 -2.91
C VAL A 225 6.85 9.97 -2.51
N GLU A 226 6.45 8.74 -2.77
CA GLU A 226 5.13 8.17 -2.53
C GLU A 226 4.96 7.52 -1.15
N HIS A 227 6.05 7.31 -0.40
CA HIS A 227 5.99 6.71 0.93
C HIS A 227 5.62 7.74 1.99
N TYR A 228 4.56 7.47 2.74
CA TYR A 228 4.17 8.26 3.91
C TYR A 228 4.52 7.58 5.22
N HIS A 229 4.70 6.26 5.23
CA HIS A 229 4.89 5.48 6.44
C HIS A 229 6.06 4.51 6.33
N ASN A 230 6.90 4.48 7.36
CA ASN A 230 7.92 3.47 7.57
C ASN A 230 7.47 2.55 8.72
N PHE A 231 6.83 1.45 8.39
CA PHE A 231 6.35 0.51 9.38
C PHE A 231 7.47 -0.39 9.91
N SER A 232 7.58 -0.48 11.25
CA SER A 232 8.23 -1.63 11.87
C SER A 232 7.25 -2.81 11.90
N LYS A 233 7.77 -4.05 11.99
CA LYS A 233 6.94 -5.23 12.21
C LYS A 233 6.05 -5.03 13.45
N THR A 234 6.65 -4.65 14.57
CA THR A 234 5.97 -4.44 15.85
C THR A 234 4.84 -3.42 15.74
N ARG A 235 5.05 -2.29 15.02
CA ARG A 235 4.01 -1.27 14.86
C ARG A 235 2.87 -1.72 13.95
N LEU A 236 3.20 -2.44 12.86
CA LEU A 236 2.18 -2.98 11.96
C LEU A 236 1.32 -4.03 12.65
N GLU A 237 1.93 -4.95 13.41
CA GLU A 237 1.20 -5.94 14.21
C GLU A 237 0.24 -5.29 15.20
N SER A 238 0.71 -4.25 15.91
CA SER A 238 -0.15 -3.49 16.83
C SER A 238 -1.30 -2.79 16.10
N LEU A 239 -1.03 -2.16 14.94
CA LEU A 239 -2.06 -1.49 14.14
C LEU A 239 -3.14 -2.48 13.65
N LEU A 240 -2.73 -3.65 13.18
CA LEU A 240 -3.66 -4.69 12.72
C LEU A 240 -4.55 -5.16 13.87
N ASN A 241 -3.98 -5.42 15.05
CA ASN A 241 -4.75 -5.79 16.24
C ASN A 241 -5.72 -4.67 16.67
N GLU A 242 -5.29 -3.40 16.64
CA GLU A 242 -6.15 -2.24 16.92
C GLU A 242 -7.32 -2.11 15.94
N CYS A 243 -7.15 -2.61 14.71
CA CYS A 243 -8.18 -2.60 13.66
C CYS A 243 -9.03 -3.88 13.60
N GLY A 244 -8.88 -4.82 14.57
CA GLY A 244 -9.70 -6.04 14.65
C GLY A 244 -9.16 -7.20 13.80
N PHE A 245 -7.85 -7.25 13.52
CA PHE A 245 -7.23 -8.35 12.79
C PHE A 245 -6.28 -9.15 13.67
N ASN A 246 -6.40 -10.48 13.64
CA ASN A 246 -5.48 -11.42 14.28
C ASN A 246 -4.43 -11.91 13.30
N ILE A 247 -3.15 -11.74 13.63
CA ILE A 247 -2.04 -12.19 12.79
C ILE A 247 -1.97 -13.73 12.82
N LYS A 248 -1.95 -14.32 11.64
CA LYS A 248 -1.85 -15.77 11.43
C LYS A 248 -0.48 -16.19 10.92
N LYS A 249 0.16 -15.36 10.10
CA LYS A 249 1.46 -15.67 9.51
C LYS A 249 2.27 -14.41 9.30
N TYR A 250 3.56 -14.52 9.52
CA TYR A 250 4.55 -13.50 9.21
C TYR A 250 5.68 -14.12 8.38
N GLY A 251 6.21 -13.37 7.40
CA GLY A 251 7.34 -13.80 6.59
C GLY A 251 8.00 -12.65 5.85
N VAL A 252 9.00 -13.00 5.04
CA VAL A 252 9.57 -12.10 4.04
C VAL A 252 8.65 -12.09 2.83
N SER A 253 8.43 -10.92 2.22
CA SER A 253 7.59 -10.79 1.03
C SER A 253 8.13 -11.63 -0.13
N GLU A 254 7.23 -12.27 -0.87
CA GLU A 254 7.57 -12.96 -2.11
C GLU A 254 7.99 -11.99 -3.22
N ARG A 255 7.55 -10.73 -3.15
CA ARG A 255 7.81 -9.71 -4.18
C ARG A 255 9.14 -8.99 -4.00
N TYR A 256 9.42 -8.50 -2.78
CA TYR A 256 10.58 -7.67 -2.48
C TYR A 256 11.34 -8.15 -1.25
N ARG A 257 12.66 -8.30 -1.37
CA ARG A 257 13.51 -8.89 -0.33
C ARG A 257 13.60 -8.08 0.97
N SER A 258 13.42 -6.75 0.91
CA SER A 258 13.45 -5.87 2.09
C SER A 258 12.07 -5.67 2.72
N CYS A 259 11.04 -6.30 2.17
CA CYS A 259 9.66 -6.17 2.64
C CYS A 259 9.27 -7.36 3.52
N MET A 260 8.45 -7.08 4.50
CA MET A 260 7.71 -8.09 5.28
C MET A 260 6.39 -8.41 4.59
N GLU A 261 5.85 -9.57 4.93
CA GLU A 261 4.52 -9.98 4.52
C GLU A 261 3.78 -10.57 5.72
N ILE A 262 2.55 -10.11 5.95
CA ILE A 262 1.69 -10.55 7.05
C ILE A 262 0.39 -11.08 6.45
N VAL A 263 -0.04 -12.25 6.92
CA VAL A 263 -1.41 -12.75 6.78
C VAL A 263 -2.10 -12.57 8.11
N ALA A 264 -3.23 -11.89 8.10
CA ALA A 264 -4.08 -11.68 9.26
C ALA A 264 -5.53 -12.08 8.94
N GLN A 265 -6.30 -12.35 9.94
CA GLN A 265 -7.70 -12.73 9.82
C GLN A 265 -8.56 -11.80 10.65
N ARG A 266 -9.71 -11.41 10.13
CA ARG A 266 -10.72 -10.64 10.86
C ARG A 266 -11.15 -11.39 12.12
N ASN A 267 -11.30 -10.65 13.24
CA ASN A 267 -11.81 -11.17 14.52
C ASN A 267 -13.33 -11.25 14.52
#